data_46d7e42a7bfde7d8ba802eeef606f81b
#
_entry.id   46d7e42a7bfde7d8ba802eeef606f81b
#
_cell.length_a   1.000
_cell.length_b   1.000
_cell.length_c   1.000
_cell.angle_alpha   90.00
_cell.angle_beta   90.00
_cell.angle_gamma   90.00
#
_symmetry.space_group_name_H-M   'P 1'
#
loop_
_entity.id
_entity.type
_entity.pdbx_description
1 polymer ?
#
loop_
_entity_poly.entity_id
_entity_poly.type
_entity_poly.pdbx_seq_one_letter_code
_entity_poly.pdbx_strand_id
1 'polypeptide(L)'
;MTALMKYLCVVAFLVVLVIAGFNTANGAGECGRNSPDMEAMKLIPCAEAASDSNASVSRSCCQQIQKLGQNPKCLCAVMLSNTAKDSGAKPEVAITIPKRCNLANRPMGYKCGPYTLP
;
A
#
# COMPACT_ATOMS: atom_id res chain seq x y z
N MET A 1 43.07 -22.96 14.49
CA MET A 1 41.98 -22.53 15.36
C MET A 1 41.54 -21.12 15.07
N THR A 2 42.46 -20.17 15.05
CA THR A 2 42.12 -18.75 14.78
C THR A 2 41.57 -18.51 13.38
N ALA A 3 42.04 -19.23 12.35
CA ALA A 3 41.53 -19.10 10.98
C ALA A 3 40.10 -19.58 10.88
N LEU A 4 39.74 -20.68 11.55
CA LEU A 4 38.39 -21.21 11.55
C LEU A 4 37.41 -20.25 12.23
N MET A 5 37.81 -19.65 13.35
CA MET A 5 36.99 -18.66 14.04
C MET A 5 36.77 -17.41 13.19
N LYS A 6 37.80 -16.96 12.46
CA LYS A 6 37.68 -15.85 11.53
C LYS A 6 36.69 -16.14 10.41
N TYR A 7 36.71 -17.34 9.84
CA TYR A 7 35.77 -17.77 8.82
C TYR A 7 34.36 -17.81 9.35
N LEU A 8 34.13 -18.34 10.54
CA LEU A 8 32.84 -18.39 11.16
C LEU A 8 32.26 -16.99 11.40
N CYS A 9 33.10 -16.06 11.87
CA CYS A 9 32.67 -14.66 12.06
C CYS A 9 32.33 -13.98 10.76
N VAL A 10 33.10 -14.19 9.70
CA VAL A 10 32.84 -13.61 8.37
C VAL A 10 31.55 -14.16 7.79
N VAL A 11 31.37 -15.49 7.87
CA VAL A 11 30.13 -16.12 7.37
C VAL A 11 28.91 -15.62 8.14
N ALA A 12 29.00 -15.55 9.47
CA ALA A 12 27.91 -15.03 10.30
C ALA A 12 27.58 -13.57 9.95
N PHE A 13 28.59 -12.75 9.74
CA PHE A 13 28.43 -11.35 9.36
C PHE A 13 27.75 -11.21 7.99
N LEU A 14 28.17 -12.01 7.00
CA LEU A 14 27.57 -12.01 5.66
C LEU A 14 26.12 -12.45 5.70
N VAL A 15 25.79 -13.47 6.50
CA VAL A 15 24.40 -13.94 6.67
C VAL A 15 23.54 -12.83 7.27
N VAL A 16 24.04 -12.14 8.29
CA VAL A 16 23.32 -11.01 8.90
C VAL A 16 23.06 -9.90 7.89
N LEU A 17 24.05 -9.57 7.05
CA LEU A 17 23.90 -8.55 6.02
C LEU A 17 22.84 -8.93 4.98
N VAL A 18 22.80 -10.18 4.56
CA VAL A 18 21.81 -10.67 3.60
C VAL A 18 20.42 -10.59 4.19
N ILE A 19 20.23 -11.02 5.44
CA ILE A 19 18.93 -10.95 6.12
C ILE A 19 18.50 -9.49 6.30
N ALA A 20 19.40 -8.63 6.74
CA ALA A 20 19.09 -7.20 6.91
C ALA A 20 18.76 -6.53 5.59
N GLY A 21 19.50 -6.85 4.51
CA GLY A 21 19.21 -6.33 3.17
C GLY A 21 17.87 -6.81 2.66
N PHE A 22 17.53 -8.07 2.87
CA PHE A 22 16.25 -8.62 2.45
C PHE A 22 15.09 -7.96 3.21
N ASN A 23 15.21 -7.81 4.53
CA ASN A 23 14.18 -7.14 5.34
C ASN A 23 14.03 -5.67 4.95
N THR A 24 15.12 -4.99 4.65
CA THR A 24 15.09 -3.59 4.18
C THR A 24 14.37 -3.49 2.84
N ALA A 25 14.63 -4.42 1.90
CA ALA A 25 13.96 -4.44 0.61
C ALA A 25 12.44 -4.65 0.77
N ASN A 26 12.00 -5.54 1.67
CA ASN A 26 10.58 -5.76 1.97
C ASN A 26 9.97 -4.54 2.65
N GLY A 27 10.71 -3.85 3.52
CA GLY A 27 10.25 -2.64 4.21
C GLY A 27 10.21 -1.41 3.33
N ALA A 28 10.85 -1.44 2.15
CA ALA A 28 10.92 -0.32 1.20
C ALA A 28 9.97 -0.49 0.02
N GLY A 29 8.82 -1.19 0.21
CA GLY A 29 7.81 -1.37 -0.82
C GLY A 29 6.99 -0.11 -1.09
N GLU A 30 5.89 -0.27 -1.79
CA GLU A 30 5.04 0.82 -2.26
C GLU A 30 4.57 1.74 -1.12
N CYS A 31 4.35 1.18 0.06
CA CYS A 31 3.86 1.92 1.22
C CYS A 31 4.94 2.16 2.28
N GLY A 32 6.22 2.00 1.93
CA GLY A 32 7.32 2.17 2.85
C GLY A 32 7.38 1.01 3.86
N ARG A 33 7.40 1.33 5.14
CA ARG A 33 7.51 0.34 6.21
C ARG A 33 6.27 -0.51 6.40
N ASN A 34 5.11 0.02 6.06
CA ASN A 34 3.85 -0.70 6.18
C ASN A 34 3.55 -1.45 4.88
N SER A 35 2.96 -2.63 5.00
CA SER A 35 2.46 -3.33 3.82
C SER A 35 1.19 -2.65 3.29
N PRO A 36 0.87 -2.82 1.99
CA PRO A 36 -0.41 -2.36 1.47
C PRO A 36 -1.61 -2.92 2.24
N ASP A 37 -1.54 -4.16 2.71
CA ASP A 37 -2.61 -4.75 3.50
C ASP A 37 -2.81 -4.05 4.85
N MET A 38 -1.72 -3.63 5.50
CA MET A 38 -1.81 -2.86 6.73
C MET A 38 -2.40 -1.47 6.49
N GLU A 39 -2.00 -0.81 5.39
CA GLU A 39 -2.56 0.48 5.01
C GLU A 39 -4.04 0.37 4.65
N ALA A 40 -4.46 -0.75 4.06
CA ALA A 40 -5.86 -1.01 3.75
C ALA A 40 -6.73 -1.02 5.00
N MET A 41 -6.20 -1.42 6.15
CA MET A 41 -6.93 -1.40 7.41
C MET A 41 -7.37 0.02 7.81
N LYS A 42 -6.60 1.03 7.43
CA LYS A 42 -6.94 2.44 7.69
C LYS A 42 -8.10 2.92 6.81
N LEU A 43 -8.43 2.18 5.77
CA LEU A 43 -9.50 2.51 4.83
C LEU A 43 -10.81 1.80 5.12
N ILE A 44 -10.97 1.23 6.32
CA ILE A 44 -12.24 0.62 6.75
C ILE A 44 -13.41 1.59 6.53
N PRO A 45 -13.30 2.90 6.84
CA PRO A 45 -14.39 3.84 6.56
C PRO A 45 -14.75 3.96 5.08
N CYS A 46 -13.90 3.46 4.18
CA CYS A 46 -14.15 3.48 2.74
C CYS A 46 -14.80 2.19 2.20
N ALA A 47 -15.03 1.19 3.05
CA ALA A 47 -15.43 -0.14 2.60
C ALA A 47 -16.70 -0.11 1.75
N GLU A 48 -17.72 0.62 2.19
CA GLU A 48 -18.98 0.73 1.46
C GLU A 48 -18.80 1.48 0.14
N ALA A 49 -18.07 2.60 0.19
CA ALA A 49 -17.82 3.40 -1.02
C ALA A 49 -16.97 2.64 -2.04
N ALA A 50 -16.11 1.74 -1.60
CA ALA A 50 -15.26 0.93 -2.47
C ALA A 50 -16.01 -0.23 -3.13
N SER A 51 -17.16 -0.62 -2.59
CA SER A 51 -17.97 -1.72 -3.13
C SER A 51 -19.19 -1.22 -3.94
N ASP A 52 -19.61 0.01 -3.74
CA ASP A 52 -20.79 0.58 -4.38
C ASP A 52 -20.49 2.00 -4.86
N SER A 53 -20.50 2.18 -6.17
CA SER A 53 -20.23 3.49 -6.79
C SER A 53 -21.29 4.55 -6.46
N ASN A 54 -22.46 4.15 -6.03
CA ASN A 54 -23.55 5.05 -5.64
C ASN A 54 -23.57 5.37 -4.15
N ALA A 55 -22.74 4.69 -3.35
CA ALA A 55 -22.67 4.96 -1.93
C ALA A 55 -21.98 6.30 -1.66
N SER A 56 -22.44 6.97 -0.62
CA SER A 56 -21.82 8.21 -0.14
C SER A 56 -20.42 7.92 0.41
N VAL A 57 -19.49 8.83 0.18
CA VAL A 57 -18.14 8.72 0.73
C VAL A 57 -18.07 9.55 2.01
N SER A 58 -17.74 8.88 3.13
CA SER A 58 -17.69 9.56 4.42
C SER A 58 -16.50 10.52 4.49
N ARG A 59 -16.61 11.53 5.38
CA ARG A 59 -15.51 12.44 5.65
C ARG A 59 -14.27 11.70 6.13
N SER A 60 -14.46 10.70 6.99
CA SER A 60 -13.38 9.87 7.51
C SER A 60 -12.66 9.12 6.39
N CYS A 61 -13.41 8.55 5.45
CA CYS A 61 -12.84 7.92 4.27
C CYS A 61 -12.00 8.92 3.47
N CYS A 62 -12.55 10.07 3.15
CA CYS A 62 -11.86 11.08 2.33
C CYS A 62 -10.59 11.59 3.00
N GLN A 63 -10.56 11.71 4.33
CA GLN A 63 -9.37 12.12 5.06
C GLN A 63 -8.24 11.09 4.89
N GLN A 64 -8.57 9.81 5.00
CA GLN A 64 -7.57 8.75 4.82
C GLN A 64 -7.09 8.65 3.37
N ILE A 65 -7.99 8.80 2.42
CA ILE A 65 -7.65 8.80 1.00
C ILE A 65 -6.75 9.99 0.65
N GLN A 66 -6.99 11.15 1.24
CA GLN A 66 -6.13 12.32 1.03
C GLN A 66 -4.71 12.07 1.50
N LYS A 67 -4.54 11.48 2.68
CA LYS A 67 -3.22 11.12 3.20
C LYS A 67 -2.52 10.10 2.31
N LEU A 68 -3.23 9.06 1.96
CA LEU A 68 -2.68 7.96 1.16
C LEU A 68 -2.39 8.40 -0.27
N GLY A 69 -3.21 9.30 -0.81
CA GLY A 69 -3.07 9.82 -2.17
C GLY A 69 -1.81 10.66 -2.40
N GLN A 70 -1.11 11.08 -1.34
CA GLN A 70 0.18 11.74 -1.46
C GLN A 70 1.26 10.78 -1.95
N ASN A 71 1.02 9.47 -1.82
CA ASN A 71 1.85 8.42 -2.39
C ASN A 71 0.96 7.57 -3.32
N PRO A 72 0.81 7.96 -4.59
CA PRO A 72 -0.09 7.24 -5.52
C PRO A 72 0.26 5.77 -5.70
N LYS A 73 1.53 5.43 -5.61
CA LYS A 73 1.99 4.05 -5.72
C LYS A 73 1.45 3.19 -4.58
N CYS A 74 1.48 3.72 -3.36
CA CYS A 74 0.90 3.06 -2.20
C CYS A 74 -0.62 2.98 -2.30
N LEU A 75 -1.28 4.06 -2.67
CA LEU A 75 -2.74 4.09 -2.86
C LEU A 75 -3.17 3.00 -3.84
N CYS A 76 -2.49 2.90 -4.97
CA CYS A 76 -2.77 1.85 -5.96
C CYS A 76 -2.58 0.46 -5.37
N ALA A 77 -1.46 0.21 -4.69
CA ALA A 77 -1.17 -1.08 -4.08
C ALA A 77 -2.24 -1.48 -3.05
N VAL A 78 -2.74 -0.51 -2.28
CA VAL A 78 -3.82 -0.74 -1.30
C VAL A 78 -5.12 -1.11 -2.00
N MET A 79 -5.48 -0.40 -3.06
CA MET A 79 -6.71 -0.68 -3.80
C MET A 79 -6.69 -2.07 -4.45
N LEU A 80 -5.52 -2.57 -4.81
CA LEU A 80 -5.34 -3.89 -5.40
C LEU A 80 -4.96 -4.96 -4.38
N SER A 81 -4.91 -4.64 -3.10
CA SER A 81 -4.49 -5.57 -2.04
C SER A 81 -5.52 -6.68 -1.83
N ASN A 82 -5.04 -7.80 -1.29
CA ASN A 82 -5.92 -8.91 -0.91
C ASN A 82 -6.89 -8.49 0.20
N THR A 83 -6.44 -7.68 1.15
CA THR A 83 -7.28 -7.17 2.24
C THR A 83 -8.46 -6.36 1.67
N ALA A 84 -8.21 -5.52 0.68
CA ALA A 84 -9.28 -4.75 0.03
C ALA A 84 -10.26 -5.69 -0.67
N LYS A 85 -9.78 -6.66 -1.43
CA LYS A 85 -10.63 -7.65 -2.11
C LYS A 85 -11.46 -8.46 -1.13
N ASP A 86 -10.85 -8.92 -0.05
CA ASP A 86 -11.53 -9.73 0.97
C ASP A 86 -12.60 -8.94 1.71
N SER A 87 -12.46 -7.62 1.78
CA SER A 87 -13.48 -6.75 2.38
C SER A 87 -14.64 -6.41 1.44
N GLY A 88 -14.60 -6.91 0.20
CA GLY A 88 -15.64 -6.65 -0.80
C GLY A 88 -15.38 -5.46 -1.69
N ALA A 89 -14.23 -4.82 -1.58
CA ALA A 89 -13.88 -3.71 -2.45
C ALA A 89 -13.69 -4.17 -3.89
N LYS A 90 -14.25 -3.39 -4.81
CA LYS A 90 -14.09 -3.60 -6.24
C LYS A 90 -13.07 -2.59 -6.75
N PRO A 91 -11.94 -3.02 -7.33
CA PRO A 91 -10.92 -2.07 -7.77
C PRO A 91 -11.44 -0.98 -8.69
N GLU A 92 -12.32 -1.34 -9.63
CA GLU A 92 -12.92 -0.38 -10.57
C GLU A 92 -13.80 0.66 -9.88
N VAL A 93 -14.32 0.37 -8.70
CA VAL A 93 -15.10 1.30 -7.89
C VAL A 93 -14.17 2.08 -6.96
N ALA A 94 -13.23 1.39 -6.33
CA ALA A 94 -12.30 2.01 -5.37
C ALA A 94 -11.49 3.14 -5.99
N ILE A 95 -11.05 3.00 -7.24
CA ILE A 95 -10.27 4.02 -7.93
C ILE A 95 -11.04 5.33 -8.13
N THR A 96 -12.37 5.32 -8.03
CA THR A 96 -13.20 6.51 -8.17
C THR A 96 -13.30 7.32 -6.89
N ILE A 97 -12.88 6.77 -5.75
CA ILE A 97 -13.05 7.42 -4.45
C ILE A 97 -12.35 8.78 -4.37
N PRO A 98 -11.09 8.95 -4.83
CA PRO A 98 -10.46 10.27 -4.79
C PRO A 98 -11.25 11.35 -5.53
N LYS A 99 -11.84 11.00 -6.67
CA LYS A 99 -12.71 11.91 -7.42
C LYS A 99 -14.00 12.20 -6.67
N ARG A 100 -14.60 11.18 -6.08
CA ARG A 100 -15.85 11.32 -5.30
C ARG A 100 -15.63 12.13 -4.03
N CYS A 101 -14.40 12.16 -3.51
CA CYS A 101 -14.02 13.02 -2.38
C CYS A 101 -13.72 14.46 -2.80
N ASN A 102 -13.74 14.78 -4.09
CA ASN A 102 -13.40 16.10 -4.64
C ASN A 102 -12.00 16.58 -4.24
N LEU A 103 -11.04 15.67 -4.18
CA LEU A 103 -9.67 16.02 -3.86
C LEU A 103 -9.00 16.70 -5.05
N ALA A 104 -8.59 17.95 -4.86
CA ALA A 104 -7.98 18.75 -5.92
C ALA A 104 -6.63 18.20 -6.37
N ASN A 105 -5.87 17.64 -5.43
CA ASN A 105 -4.52 17.12 -5.68
C ASN A 105 -4.49 15.62 -5.91
N ARG A 106 -5.61 15.03 -6.30
CA ARG A 106 -5.66 13.59 -6.56
C ARG A 106 -4.78 13.22 -7.75
N PRO A 107 -4.23 11.98 -7.77
CA PRO A 107 -3.33 11.55 -8.86
C PRO A 107 -4.12 11.15 -10.11
N MET A 108 -4.68 12.12 -10.80
CA MET A 108 -5.43 11.89 -12.04
C MET A 108 -4.53 11.32 -13.12
N GLY A 109 -5.03 10.31 -13.85
CA GLY A 109 -4.30 9.68 -14.93
C GLY A 109 -3.25 8.66 -14.49
N TYR A 110 -3.08 8.46 -13.19
CA TYR A 110 -2.14 7.47 -12.67
C TYR A 110 -2.63 6.06 -13.00
N LYS A 111 -1.76 5.25 -13.58
CA LYS A 111 -2.10 3.86 -13.93
C LYS A 111 -1.98 2.95 -12.72
N CYS A 112 -3.04 2.26 -12.40
CA CYS A 112 -3.15 1.35 -11.27
C CYS A 112 -3.51 -0.04 -11.78
N GLY A 113 -2.52 -0.86 -12.13
CA GLY A 113 -2.74 -2.12 -12.80
C GLY A 113 -3.45 -1.89 -14.14
N PRO A 114 -4.57 -2.60 -14.41
CA PRO A 114 -5.37 -2.38 -15.62
C PRO A 114 -6.27 -1.15 -15.55
N TYR A 115 -6.23 -0.40 -14.43
CA TYR A 115 -7.11 0.74 -14.19
C TYR A 115 -6.35 2.06 -14.29
N THR A 116 -7.07 3.13 -14.60
CA THR A 116 -6.53 4.49 -14.58
C THR A 116 -7.36 5.33 -13.62
N LEU A 117 -6.70 6.05 -12.72
CA LEU A 117 -7.38 6.93 -11.76
C LEU A 117 -8.02 8.12 -12.48
N PRO A 118 -9.33 8.33 -12.31
CA PRO A 118 -10.01 9.47 -12.92
C PRO A 118 -9.70 10.80 -12.27
#